data_f1bec7b642a3a666a63761553aeccd10
#
_entry.id   f1bec7b642a3a666a63761553aeccd10
#
_cell.length_a   1.000
_cell.length_b   1.000
_cell.length_c   1.000
_cell.angle_alpha   90.00
_cell.angle_beta   90.00
_cell.angle_gamma   90.00
#
_symmetry.space_group_name_H-M   'P 1'
#
loop_
_entity.id
_entity.type
_entity.pdbx_description
1 polymer ?
#
loop_
_entity_poly.entity_id
_entity_poly.type
_entity_poly.pdbx_seq_one_letter_code
_entity_poly.pdbx_strand_id
1 'polypeptide(L)'
;MPDVSKIPVQFTDRAIEEIRKIYISKKVTSDFFLRVGVRGGGCGVTRIIGFDQIRPDDISWEISGIKIIMDKRHMMHLIGSSVNFYEDEERRGFLFE
;
A
#
# COMPACT_ATOMS: atom_id res chain seq x y z
N MET A 1 12.64 1.64 -17.36
CA MET A 1 11.30 1.29 -16.88
C MET A 1 11.42 0.36 -15.69
N PRO A 2 10.66 0.56 -14.63
CA PRO A 2 10.64 -0.40 -13.54
C PRO A 2 10.06 -1.73 -14.00
N ASP A 3 10.53 -2.80 -13.40
CA ASP A 3 10.03 -4.14 -13.67
C ASP A 3 8.67 -4.30 -12.98
N VAL A 4 7.60 -4.30 -13.76
CA VAL A 4 6.24 -4.38 -13.22
C VAL A 4 5.87 -5.75 -12.66
N SER A 5 6.73 -6.77 -12.86
CA SER A 5 6.50 -8.07 -12.23
C SER A 5 6.88 -8.07 -10.76
N LYS A 6 7.62 -7.06 -10.33
CA LYS A 6 8.04 -6.91 -8.93
C LYS A 6 7.39 -5.70 -8.33
N ILE A 7 6.86 -5.86 -7.12
CA ILE A 7 6.28 -4.72 -6.43
C ILE A 7 7.38 -3.72 -6.06
N PRO A 8 7.17 -2.42 -6.34
CA PRO A 8 8.19 -1.40 -6.05
C PRO A 8 8.28 -1.02 -4.57
N VAL A 9 7.32 -1.43 -3.75
CA VAL A 9 7.25 -1.11 -2.33
C VAL A 9 7.40 -2.38 -1.53
N GLN A 10 8.17 -2.32 -0.44
CA GLN A 10 8.31 -3.46 0.46
C GLN A 10 7.44 -3.26 1.69
N PHE A 11 7.01 -4.36 2.29
CA PHE A 11 6.21 -4.34 3.50
C PHE A 11 6.93 -5.12 4.59
N THR A 12 7.03 -4.54 5.79
CA THR A 12 7.57 -5.27 6.91
C THR A 12 6.56 -6.34 7.36
N ASP A 13 7.05 -7.36 8.04
CA ASP A 13 6.17 -8.41 8.59
C ASP A 13 5.12 -7.81 9.51
N ARG A 14 5.48 -6.81 10.28
CA ARG A 14 4.55 -6.13 11.17
C ARG A 14 3.44 -5.43 10.39
N ALA A 15 3.79 -4.76 9.28
CA ALA A 15 2.80 -4.09 8.43
C ALA A 15 1.83 -5.11 7.83
N ILE A 16 2.35 -6.22 7.31
CA ILE A 16 1.52 -7.28 6.74
C ILE A 16 0.54 -7.84 7.77
N GLU A 17 1.02 -8.09 8.97
CA GLU A 17 0.18 -8.61 10.07
C GLU A 17 -0.95 -7.64 10.40
N GLU A 18 -0.64 -6.37 10.50
CA GLU A 18 -1.65 -5.35 10.82
C GLU A 18 -2.67 -5.18 9.69
N ILE A 19 -2.23 -5.27 8.43
CA ILE A 19 -3.15 -5.23 7.29
C ILE A 19 -4.12 -6.40 7.34
N ARG A 20 -3.65 -7.60 7.67
CA ARG A 20 -4.51 -8.78 7.81
C ARG A 20 -5.55 -8.58 8.90
N LYS A 21 -5.15 -8.01 10.03
CA LYS A 21 -6.08 -7.73 11.13
C LYS A 21 -7.18 -6.78 10.69
N ILE A 22 -6.84 -5.77 9.89
CA ILE A 22 -7.83 -4.82 9.38
C ILE A 22 -8.81 -5.52 8.44
N TYR A 23 -8.30 -6.38 7.54
CA TYR A 23 -9.17 -7.15 6.64
C TYR A 23 -10.22 -7.94 7.42
N ILE A 24 -9.81 -8.58 8.50
CA ILE A 24 -10.69 -9.41 9.31
C ILE A 24 -11.64 -8.55 10.13
N SER A 25 -11.11 -7.55 10.85
CA SER A 25 -11.89 -6.76 11.80
C SER A 25 -12.88 -5.81 11.14
N LYS A 26 -12.53 -5.29 9.97
CA LYS A 26 -13.39 -4.37 9.22
C LYS A 26 -14.23 -5.09 8.17
N LYS A 27 -14.09 -6.42 8.07
CA LYS A 27 -14.81 -7.23 7.09
C LYS A 27 -14.70 -6.68 5.68
N VAL A 28 -13.46 -6.36 5.29
CA VAL A 28 -13.19 -5.83 3.95
C VAL A 28 -13.58 -6.89 2.92
N THR A 29 -14.41 -6.50 1.95
CA THR A 29 -14.92 -7.44 0.95
C THR A 29 -13.87 -7.75 -0.11
N SER A 30 -14.07 -8.84 -0.85
CA SER A 30 -13.10 -9.36 -1.81
C SER A 30 -12.86 -8.44 -3.01
N ASP A 31 -13.73 -7.46 -3.24
CA ASP A 31 -13.56 -6.50 -4.32
C ASP A 31 -12.73 -5.27 -3.93
N PHE A 32 -12.27 -5.21 -2.67
CA PHE A 32 -11.37 -4.17 -2.20
C PHE A 32 -9.96 -4.72 -2.06
N PHE A 33 -8.99 -3.91 -2.51
CA PHE A 33 -7.57 -4.23 -2.45
C PHE A 33 -6.85 -3.17 -1.63
N LEU A 34 -5.65 -3.48 -1.20
CA LEU A 34 -4.81 -2.49 -0.52
C LEU A 34 -4.17 -1.60 -1.56
N ARG A 35 -4.57 -0.34 -1.60
CA ARG A 35 -3.98 0.64 -2.51
C ARG A 35 -2.82 1.35 -1.84
N VAL A 36 -1.68 1.35 -2.52
CA VAL A 36 -0.54 2.19 -2.18
C VAL A 36 -0.40 3.21 -3.30
N GLY A 37 -0.29 4.46 -2.97
CA GLY A 37 -0.25 5.50 -3.99
C GLY A 37 0.34 6.80 -3.47
N VAL A 38 0.11 7.86 -4.24
CA VAL A 38 0.52 9.20 -3.86
C VAL A 38 -0.62 10.18 -4.08
N ARG A 39 -0.59 11.25 -3.32
CA ARG A 39 -1.52 12.36 -3.45
C ARG A 39 -0.73 13.64 -3.53
N GLY A 40 -1.27 14.63 -4.23
CA GLY A 40 -0.64 15.93 -4.36
C GLY A 40 0.00 16.14 -5.71
N GLY A 41 0.76 17.21 -5.81
CA GLY A 41 1.44 17.60 -7.03
C GLY A 41 2.16 18.91 -6.78
N GLY A 42 2.75 19.50 -7.83
CA GLY A 42 3.49 20.73 -7.67
C GLY A 42 4.72 20.56 -6.80
N CYS A 43 4.69 21.14 -5.61
CA CYS A 43 5.87 21.17 -4.73
C CYS A 43 6.16 19.87 -3.99
N GLY A 44 5.28 18.88 -4.06
CA GLY A 44 5.56 17.61 -3.40
C GLY A 44 4.38 16.65 -3.42
N VAL A 45 4.68 15.41 -3.10
CA VAL A 45 3.69 14.34 -3.05
C VAL A 45 3.68 13.71 -1.66
N THR A 46 2.51 13.25 -1.25
CA THR A 46 2.33 12.49 -0.01
C THR A 46 2.00 11.05 -0.37
N ARG A 47 2.73 10.12 0.22
CA ARG A 47 2.44 8.69 0.05
C ARG A 47 1.21 8.33 0.87
N ILE A 48 0.33 7.51 0.29
CA ILE A 48 -0.91 7.11 0.94
C ILE A 48 -1.08 5.59 0.87
N ILE A 49 -1.85 5.07 1.84
CA ILE A 49 -2.21 3.66 1.89
C ILE A 49 -3.65 3.55 2.37
N GLY A 50 -4.42 2.67 1.76
CA GLY A 50 -5.82 2.46 2.13
C GLY A 50 -6.45 1.38 1.28
N PHE A 51 -7.74 1.12 1.51
CA PHE A 51 -8.47 0.11 0.74
C PHE A 51 -9.27 0.79 -0.36
N ASP A 52 -9.24 0.21 -1.56
CA ASP A 52 -9.88 0.79 -2.72
C ASP A 52 -10.21 -0.31 -3.73
N GLN A 53 -11.04 0.02 -4.69
CA GLN A 53 -11.36 -0.86 -5.80
C GLN A 53 -10.35 -0.67 -6.92
N ILE A 54 -10.11 -1.75 -7.68
CA ILE A 54 -9.16 -1.71 -8.78
C ILE A 54 -9.70 -0.86 -9.93
N ARG A 55 -8.80 -0.13 -10.59
CA ARG A 55 -9.10 0.74 -11.74
C ARG A 55 -8.27 0.29 -12.94
N PRO A 56 -8.66 0.71 -14.17
CA PRO A 56 -7.96 0.25 -15.38
C PRO A 56 -6.46 0.50 -15.41
N ASP A 57 -5.97 1.57 -14.81
CA ASP A 57 -4.54 1.90 -14.80
C ASP A 57 -3.76 1.27 -13.67
N ASP A 58 -4.42 0.45 -12.85
CA ASP A 58 -3.76 -0.18 -11.72
C ASP A 58 -3.00 -1.43 -12.14
N ILE A 59 -1.87 -1.62 -11.48
CA ILE A 59 -1.12 -2.86 -11.49
C ILE A 59 -1.35 -3.53 -10.14
N SER A 60 -1.49 -4.85 -10.15
CA SER A 60 -1.77 -5.59 -8.91
C SER A 60 -0.70 -6.61 -8.62
N TRP A 61 -0.47 -6.85 -7.34
CA TRP A 61 0.44 -7.87 -6.84
C TRP A 61 -0.24 -8.57 -5.67
N GLU A 62 0.29 -9.71 -5.30
CA GLU A 62 -0.14 -10.41 -4.10
C GLU A 62 1.06 -10.72 -3.22
N ILE A 63 0.97 -10.32 -1.96
CA ILE A 63 2.00 -10.57 -0.96
C ILE A 63 1.33 -11.21 0.24
N SER A 64 1.75 -12.43 0.58
CA SER A 64 1.24 -13.12 1.78
C SER A 64 -0.29 -13.19 1.82
N GLY A 65 -0.92 -13.35 0.67
CA GLY A 65 -2.38 -13.43 0.55
C GLY A 65 -3.09 -12.08 0.49
N ILE A 66 -2.35 -10.99 0.57
CA ILE A 66 -2.90 -9.64 0.49
C ILE A 66 -2.74 -9.13 -0.94
N LYS A 67 -3.85 -8.70 -1.54
CA LYS A 67 -3.83 -8.12 -2.88
C LYS A 67 -3.56 -6.63 -2.79
N ILE A 68 -2.56 -6.18 -3.53
CA ILE A 68 -2.07 -4.80 -3.50
C ILE A 68 -2.23 -4.21 -4.88
N ILE A 69 -2.75 -3.00 -4.96
CA ILE A 69 -2.90 -2.27 -6.22
C ILE A 69 -2.17 -0.93 -6.15
N MET A 70 -1.73 -0.49 -7.31
CA MET A 70 -1.00 0.76 -7.43
C MET A 70 -1.22 1.32 -8.82
N ASP A 71 -1.60 2.59 -8.91
CA ASP A 71 -1.69 3.28 -10.19
C ASP A 71 -0.28 3.34 -10.79
N LYS A 72 -0.13 2.83 -12.02
CA LYS A 72 1.19 2.78 -12.65
C LYS A 72 1.87 4.15 -12.76
N ARG A 73 1.09 5.23 -12.78
CA ARG A 73 1.61 6.59 -12.81
C ARG A 73 2.29 7.00 -11.51
N HIS A 74 1.97 6.30 -10.42
CA HIS A 74 2.52 6.59 -9.09
C HIS A 74 3.79 5.80 -8.77
N MET A 75 4.14 4.81 -9.60
CA MET A 75 5.24 3.88 -9.30
C MET A 75 6.57 4.58 -9.08
N MET A 76 6.85 5.60 -9.88
CA MET A 76 8.12 6.34 -9.78
C MET A 76 8.33 6.99 -8.42
N HIS A 77 7.23 7.37 -7.76
CA HIS A 77 7.29 8.01 -6.44
C HIS A 77 7.39 6.99 -5.31
N LEU A 78 7.19 5.70 -5.61
CA LEU A 78 7.09 4.65 -4.60
C LEU A 78 8.25 3.67 -4.64
N ILE A 79 9.01 3.63 -5.73
CA ILE A 79 10.15 2.73 -5.86
C ILE A 79 11.12 2.93 -4.70
N GLY A 80 11.49 1.81 -4.05
CA GLY A 80 12.41 1.83 -2.93
C GLY A 80 11.81 2.19 -1.59
N SER A 81 10.50 2.47 -1.57
CA SER A 81 9.81 2.75 -0.30
C SER A 81 9.50 1.46 0.44
N SER A 82 9.43 1.56 1.76
CA SER A 82 8.97 0.47 2.63
C SER A 82 7.78 0.95 3.44
N VAL A 83 6.85 0.05 3.68
CA VAL A 83 5.72 0.29 4.57
C VAL A 83 5.97 -0.47 5.86
N ASN A 84 5.99 0.24 6.97
CA ASN A 84 6.10 -0.31 8.29
C ASN A 84 4.84 0.04 9.09
N PHE A 85 4.67 -0.58 10.24
CA PHE A 85 3.60 -0.24 11.16
C PHE A 85 4.23 0.11 12.51
N TYR A 86 3.77 1.20 13.09
CA TYR A 86 4.22 1.61 14.41
C TYR A 86 3.05 1.69 15.37
N GLU A 87 3.36 1.47 16.63
CA GLU A 87 2.36 1.58 17.68
C GLU A 87 3.07 2.00 18.98
N ASP A 88 2.56 3.06 19.60
CA ASP A 88 3.01 3.46 20.92
C ASP A 88 1.77 3.76 21.78
N GLU A 89 1.97 4.34 22.96
CA GLU A 89 0.88 4.59 23.90
C GLU A 89 -0.16 5.59 23.37
N GLU A 90 0.24 6.45 22.45
CA GLU A 90 -0.62 7.54 21.98
C GLU A 90 -1.11 7.33 20.54
N ARG A 91 -0.33 6.64 19.69
CA ARG A 91 -0.61 6.56 18.27
C ARG A 91 -0.26 5.21 17.68
N ARG A 92 -0.97 4.89 16.60
CA ARG A 92 -0.65 3.72 15.80
C ARG A 92 -0.96 4.02 14.34
N GLY A 93 -0.20 3.44 13.43
CA GLY A 93 -0.45 3.66 12.02
C GLY A 93 0.66 3.11 11.14
N PHE A 94 0.43 3.25 9.83
CA PHE A 94 1.42 2.85 8.83
C PHE A 94 2.38 4.00 8.56
N LEU A 95 3.62 3.65 8.31
CA LEU A 95 4.70 4.60 8.06
C LEU A 95 5.46 4.19 6.81
N PHE A 96 5.63 5.14 5.89
CA PHE A 96 6.50 4.95 4.74
C PHE A 96 7.91 5.37 5.10
N GLU A 97 8.86 4.51 4.75
CA GLU A 97 10.27 4.76 5.01
C GLU A 97 11.10 4.74 3.73
#